data_9aa5f9c9d65bbe1232510c1dbb8d8839
#
_entry.id   9aa5f9c9d65bbe1232510c1dbb8d8839
#
_cell.length_a   1.000
_cell.length_b   1.000
_cell.length_c   1.000
_cell.angle_alpha   90.00
_cell.angle_beta   90.00
_cell.angle_gamma   90.00
#
_symmetry.space_group_name_H-M   'P 1'
#
loop_
_entity.id
_entity.type
_entity.pdbx_description
1 polymer ?
#
loop_
_entity_poly.entity_id
_entity_poly.type
_entity_poly.pdbx_seq_one_letter_code
_entity_poly.pdbx_strand_id
1 'polypeptide(L)'
;LLNHGEPLPEMPKLTDFDQSLQDYKAQVEAEIAQEAADAGMTVEEYAAAGYEALAQPQEAQEPPQQETPAQPTKEPAVSDYYYSINEGAARRAKEMNSFSDYQPGSATAEYRHYVDEAFALAQEQKKRVDPMYHEKIDSLLDTYARKLAANMNHGYEIDARVPSILIAGGSNFPVRQKEKQNAARDSNMQEWQYIQGLLDKIRSTGMGGIRQDDPQAIPKLQKKL
;
A
#
# COMPACT_ATOMS: atom_id res chain seq x y z
N LEU A 1 4.50 -51.74 -12.68
CA LEU A 1 3.66 -52.42 -11.70
C LEU A 1 2.72 -51.36 -11.10
N LEU A 2 1.45 -51.35 -11.58
CA LEU A 2 0.37 -50.49 -11.09
C LEU A 2 -0.10 -51.05 -9.76
N ASN A 3 -0.05 -50.23 -8.72
CA ASN A 3 -0.55 -50.59 -7.39
C ASN A 3 -2.06 -50.46 -7.41
N HIS A 4 -2.75 -51.60 -7.49
CA HIS A 4 -4.21 -51.66 -7.42
C HIS A 4 -4.63 -51.87 -5.95
N GLY A 5 -5.39 -50.89 -5.38
CA GLY A 5 -6.33 -51.24 -4.33
C GLY A 5 -6.21 -50.53 -2.99
N GLU A 6 -5.71 -49.32 -2.89
CA GLU A 6 -6.04 -48.50 -1.72
C GLU A 6 -7.24 -47.60 -2.05
N PRO A 7 -8.32 -47.66 -1.25
CA PRO A 7 -9.44 -46.72 -1.44
C PRO A 7 -8.95 -45.31 -1.20
N LEU A 8 -9.34 -44.39 -2.08
CA LEU A 8 -9.11 -42.94 -1.89
C LEU A 8 -9.67 -42.52 -0.53
N PRO A 9 -8.97 -41.67 0.22
CA PRO A 9 -9.49 -41.12 1.46
C PRO A 9 -10.84 -40.45 1.20
N GLU A 10 -11.84 -40.79 2.04
CA GLU A 10 -13.18 -40.19 1.96
C GLU A 10 -13.02 -38.65 2.07
N MET A 11 -13.56 -37.95 1.10
CA MET A 11 -13.63 -36.49 1.17
C MET A 11 -14.49 -36.10 2.39
N PRO A 12 -14.05 -35.11 3.20
CA PRO A 12 -14.84 -34.63 4.34
C PRO A 12 -16.23 -34.20 3.86
N LYS A 13 -17.24 -34.60 4.58
CA LYS A 13 -18.64 -34.27 4.25
C LYS A 13 -18.85 -32.77 4.45
N LEU A 14 -19.71 -32.14 3.66
CA LEU A 14 -20.04 -30.70 3.77
C LEU A 14 -20.46 -30.30 5.21
N THR A 15 -21.10 -31.22 5.93
CA THR A 15 -21.49 -31.05 7.33
C THR A 15 -20.31 -30.84 8.29
N ASP A 16 -19.15 -31.42 8.01
CA ASP A 16 -17.96 -31.28 8.84
C ASP A 16 -17.33 -29.90 8.65
N PHE A 17 -17.47 -29.33 7.45
CA PHE A 17 -17.01 -27.98 7.16
C PHE A 17 -17.87 -26.92 7.85
N ASP A 18 -19.21 -27.08 7.85
CA ASP A 18 -20.13 -26.18 8.54
C ASP A 18 -19.92 -26.20 10.05
N GLN A 19 -19.66 -27.37 10.63
CA GLN A 19 -19.32 -27.53 12.04
C GLN A 19 -18.01 -26.81 12.38
N SER A 20 -16.98 -27.06 11.58
CA SER A 20 -15.68 -26.36 11.74
C SER A 20 -15.79 -24.84 11.64
N LEU A 21 -16.67 -24.33 10.77
CA LEU A 21 -16.89 -22.90 10.62
C LEU A 21 -17.61 -22.30 11.84
N GLN A 22 -18.57 -23.04 12.43
CA GLN A 22 -19.26 -22.64 13.65
C GLN A 22 -18.31 -22.64 14.85
N ASP A 23 -17.50 -23.68 15.00
CA ASP A 23 -16.49 -23.79 16.06
C ASP A 23 -15.46 -22.66 15.95
N TYR A 24 -15.04 -22.33 14.72
CA TYR A 24 -14.14 -21.22 14.45
C TYR A 24 -14.74 -19.85 14.84
N LYS A 25 -16.02 -19.62 14.48
CA LYS A 25 -16.71 -18.38 14.87
C LYS A 25 -16.80 -18.22 16.37
N ALA A 26 -17.20 -19.30 17.07
CA ALA A 26 -17.29 -19.29 18.53
C ALA A 26 -15.94 -19.00 19.20
N GLN A 27 -14.85 -19.55 18.66
CA GLN A 27 -13.50 -19.28 19.15
C GLN A 27 -13.07 -17.83 18.93
N VAL A 28 -13.36 -17.24 17.76
CA VAL A 28 -13.05 -15.84 17.45
C VAL A 28 -13.84 -14.88 18.34
N GLU A 29 -15.13 -15.18 18.55
CA GLU A 29 -15.99 -14.39 19.46
C GLU A 29 -15.46 -14.43 20.91
N ALA A 30 -15.01 -15.59 21.37
CA ALA A 30 -14.43 -15.74 22.71
C ALA A 30 -13.09 -14.99 22.86
N GLU A 31 -12.23 -15.01 21.83
CA GLU A 31 -10.97 -14.25 21.83
C GLU A 31 -11.21 -12.74 21.86
N ILE A 32 -12.16 -12.23 21.04
CA ILE A 32 -12.53 -10.80 21.04
C ILE A 32 -13.09 -10.39 22.39
N ALA A 33 -13.94 -11.25 23.00
CA ALA A 33 -14.49 -10.99 24.33
C ALA A 33 -13.39 -10.94 25.41
N GLN A 34 -12.37 -11.79 25.31
CA GLN A 34 -11.25 -11.79 26.23
C GLN A 34 -10.38 -10.53 26.05
N GLU A 35 -10.07 -10.16 24.81
CA GLU A 35 -9.28 -8.95 24.50
C GLU A 35 -10.00 -7.67 24.96
N ALA A 36 -11.33 -7.61 24.77
CA ALA A 36 -12.16 -6.50 25.26
C ALA A 36 -12.15 -6.42 26.79
N ALA A 37 -12.28 -7.57 27.48
CA ALA A 37 -12.24 -7.64 28.94
C ALA A 37 -10.87 -7.21 29.49
N ASP A 38 -9.78 -7.64 28.87
CA ASP A 38 -8.40 -7.26 29.24
C ASP A 38 -8.16 -5.76 29.04
N ALA A 39 -8.83 -5.14 28.04
CA ALA A 39 -8.82 -3.71 27.80
C ALA A 39 -9.81 -2.92 28.70
N GLY A 40 -10.60 -3.60 29.52
CA GLY A 40 -11.60 -2.99 30.40
C GLY A 40 -12.80 -2.39 29.64
N MET A 41 -13.09 -2.89 28.45
CA MET A 41 -14.14 -2.43 27.54
C MET A 41 -15.17 -3.53 27.28
N THR A 42 -16.36 -3.14 26.83
CA THR A 42 -17.31 -4.10 26.27
C THR A 42 -16.86 -4.52 24.86
N VAL A 43 -17.35 -5.67 24.36
CA VAL A 43 -17.04 -6.15 23.01
C VAL A 43 -17.45 -5.13 21.95
N GLU A 44 -18.55 -4.41 22.15
CA GLU A 44 -19.05 -3.38 21.25
C GLU A 44 -18.13 -2.15 21.24
N GLU A 45 -17.68 -1.70 22.40
CA GLU A 45 -16.72 -0.59 22.52
C GLU A 45 -15.36 -0.94 21.96
N TYR A 46 -14.89 -2.18 22.16
CA TYR A 46 -13.64 -2.67 21.61
C TYR A 46 -13.69 -2.77 20.07
N ALA A 47 -14.80 -3.24 19.51
CA ALA A 47 -15.02 -3.26 18.07
C ALA A 47 -15.11 -1.83 17.50
N ALA A 48 -15.82 -0.92 18.17
CA ALA A 48 -15.93 0.50 17.76
C ALA A 48 -14.57 1.20 17.82
N ALA A 49 -13.79 1.00 18.86
CA ALA A 49 -12.43 1.56 18.99
C ALA A 49 -11.48 1.03 17.91
N GLY A 50 -11.59 -0.26 17.53
CA GLY A 50 -10.88 -0.85 16.41
C GLY A 50 -11.29 -0.24 15.06
N TYR A 51 -12.58 0.06 14.87
CA TYR A 51 -13.08 0.76 13.68
C TYR A 51 -12.68 2.24 13.67
N GLU A 52 -12.70 2.94 14.80
CA GLU A 52 -12.23 4.33 14.89
C GLU A 52 -10.72 4.46 14.66
N ALA A 53 -9.93 3.52 15.16
CA ALA A 53 -8.49 3.47 14.90
C ALA A 53 -8.16 3.23 13.41
N LEU A 54 -9.05 2.52 12.69
CA LEU A 54 -8.94 2.28 11.25
C LEU A 54 -9.57 3.42 10.41
N ALA A 55 -10.53 4.16 10.97
CA ALA A 55 -11.28 5.22 10.29
C ALA A 55 -10.68 6.62 10.51
N GLN A 56 -9.81 6.81 11.51
CA GLN A 56 -9.09 8.07 11.63
C GLN A 56 -8.03 8.12 10.51
N PRO A 57 -8.16 9.04 9.52
CA PRO A 57 -7.01 9.45 8.76
C PRO A 57 -6.02 9.96 9.81
N GLN A 58 -4.85 9.34 9.92
CA GLN A 58 -3.75 10.00 10.60
C GLN A 58 -3.52 11.30 9.81
N GLU A 59 -4.10 12.38 10.29
CA GLU A 59 -3.65 13.71 9.93
C GLU A 59 -2.17 13.76 10.32
N ALA A 60 -1.33 13.51 9.33
CA ALA A 60 0.06 13.87 9.42
C ALA A 60 0.05 15.36 9.71
N GLN A 61 0.39 15.73 10.94
CA GLN A 61 0.68 17.11 11.30
C GLN A 61 1.77 17.57 10.32
N GLU A 62 1.38 18.35 9.34
CA GLU A 62 2.32 19.07 8.51
C GLU A 62 3.16 19.96 9.45
N PRO A 63 4.50 19.84 9.42
CA PRO A 63 5.32 20.80 10.13
C PRO A 63 5.02 22.20 9.57
N PRO A 64 5.01 23.26 10.40
CA PRO A 64 4.66 24.59 9.98
C PRO A 64 5.53 25.02 8.80
N GLN A 65 4.87 25.39 7.71
CA GLN A 65 5.51 25.94 6.51
C GLN A 65 6.19 27.24 6.91
N GLN A 66 7.52 27.19 7.05
CA GLN A 66 8.32 28.40 7.06
C GLN A 66 8.35 28.92 5.62
N GLU A 67 7.71 30.05 5.39
CA GLU A 67 7.86 30.83 4.17
C GLU A 67 9.33 31.26 4.01
N THR A 68 10.06 30.52 3.20
CA THR A 68 11.41 30.88 2.76
C THR A 68 11.28 31.73 1.50
N PRO A 69 11.98 32.88 1.38
CA PRO A 69 11.86 33.75 0.23
C PRO A 69 12.30 33.04 -1.05
N ALA A 70 11.55 33.27 -2.13
CA ALA A 70 11.73 32.69 -3.45
C ALA A 70 13.18 32.84 -3.96
N GLN A 71 13.90 31.72 -3.95
CA GLN A 71 15.15 31.60 -4.72
C GLN A 71 14.81 31.17 -6.15
N PRO A 72 15.64 31.52 -7.16
CA PRO A 72 15.40 31.16 -8.55
C PRO A 72 15.30 29.65 -8.68
N THR A 73 14.14 29.15 -9.10
CA THR A 73 13.76 27.74 -9.18
C THR A 73 14.67 27.01 -10.15
N LYS A 74 15.68 26.33 -9.62
CA LYS A 74 16.36 25.24 -10.31
C LYS A 74 15.31 24.14 -10.54
N GLU A 75 15.16 23.69 -11.80
CA GLU A 75 14.27 22.55 -12.07
C GLU A 75 14.67 21.36 -11.18
N PRO A 76 13.73 20.73 -10.45
CA PRO A 76 14.07 19.64 -9.54
C PRO A 76 14.67 18.47 -10.31
N ALA A 77 15.73 17.87 -9.79
CA ALA A 77 16.30 16.65 -10.31
C ALA A 77 15.47 15.46 -9.86
N VAL A 78 15.45 14.37 -10.64
CA VAL A 78 14.72 13.15 -10.27
C VAL A 78 15.14 12.60 -8.91
N SER A 79 16.41 12.78 -8.54
CA SER A 79 16.94 12.37 -7.23
C SER A 79 16.27 13.05 -6.03
N ASP A 80 15.66 14.21 -6.23
CA ASP A 80 14.95 14.95 -5.16
C ASP A 80 13.66 14.25 -4.74
N TYR A 81 13.16 13.32 -5.58
CA TYR A 81 11.97 12.48 -5.33
C TYR A 81 12.30 11.09 -4.82
N TYR A 82 13.57 10.74 -4.53
CA TYR A 82 13.92 9.42 -4.02
C TYR A 82 13.78 9.34 -2.51
N TYR A 83 12.83 8.53 -2.07
CA TYR A 83 12.63 8.18 -0.67
C TYR A 83 13.33 6.85 -0.34
N SER A 84 13.60 6.63 0.95
CA SER A 84 14.33 5.45 1.41
C SER A 84 13.52 4.16 1.32
N ILE A 85 14.14 3.10 0.84
CA ILE A 85 13.61 1.74 0.83
C ILE A 85 14.32 0.90 1.89
N ASN A 86 13.56 0.10 2.62
CA ASN A 86 14.07 -0.79 3.65
C ASN A 86 14.56 -2.11 3.03
N GLU A 87 15.80 -2.12 2.55
CA GLU A 87 16.46 -3.29 1.96
C GLU A 87 16.50 -4.50 2.92
N GLY A 88 16.60 -4.23 4.24
CA GLY A 88 16.58 -5.30 5.24
C GLY A 88 15.22 -5.99 5.34
N ALA A 89 14.11 -5.23 5.24
CA ALA A 89 12.77 -5.80 5.18
C ALA A 89 12.55 -6.56 3.86
N ALA A 90 12.98 -6.00 2.73
CA ALA A 90 12.91 -6.64 1.42
C ALA A 90 13.67 -7.96 1.37
N ARG A 91 14.87 -8.02 1.96
CA ARG A 91 15.65 -9.26 2.09
C ARG A 91 14.89 -10.30 2.90
N ARG A 92 14.40 -9.96 4.09
CA ARG A 92 13.61 -10.89 4.92
C ARG A 92 12.36 -11.39 4.21
N ALA A 93 11.65 -10.50 3.51
CA ALA A 93 10.49 -10.88 2.71
C ALA A 93 10.85 -11.90 1.61
N LYS A 94 11.98 -11.70 0.95
CA LYS A 94 12.49 -12.64 -0.07
C LYS A 94 12.84 -14.00 0.54
N GLU A 95 13.58 -14.02 1.63
CA GLU A 95 13.98 -15.24 2.36
C GLU A 95 12.76 -16.04 2.85
N MET A 96 11.70 -15.34 3.29
CA MET A 96 10.45 -15.97 3.74
C MET A 96 9.60 -16.55 2.60
N ASN A 97 9.80 -16.11 1.36
CA ASN A 97 8.91 -16.48 0.26
C ASN A 97 9.62 -17.16 -0.92
N SER A 98 10.95 -17.24 -0.94
CA SER A 98 11.73 -17.77 -2.06
C SER A 98 12.99 -18.49 -1.61
N PHE A 99 13.41 -19.50 -2.37
CA PHE A 99 14.69 -20.19 -2.20
C PHE A 99 15.87 -19.48 -2.88
N SER A 100 15.59 -18.48 -3.73
CA SER A 100 16.67 -17.74 -4.39
C SER A 100 17.18 -16.61 -3.49
N ASP A 101 18.47 -16.34 -3.57
CA ASP A 101 19.13 -15.28 -2.82
C ASP A 101 18.57 -13.90 -3.14
N TYR A 102 18.60 -13.03 -2.14
CA TYR A 102 18.26 -11.62 -2.31
C TYR A 102 19.41 -10.89 -2.99
N GLN A 103 19.09 -10.11 -4.02
CA GLN A 103 20.06 -9.22 -4.68
C GLN A 103 20.10 -7.89 -3.93
N PRO A 104 21.21 -7.54 -3.23
CA PRO A 104 21.31 -6.27 -2.53
C PRO A 104 21.06 -5.07 -3.45
N GLY A 105 20.21 -4.16 -3.02
CA GLY A 105 19.85 -2.97 -3.79
C GLY A 105 18.73 -3.16 -4.79
N SER A 106 18.23 -4.38 -5.00
CA SER A 106 17.17 -4.66 -5.98
C SER A 106 15.86 -3.95 -5.66
N ALA A 107 15.46 -3.90 -4.38
CA ALA A 107 14.25 -3.20 -3.97
C ALA A 107 14.35 -1.68 -4.18
N THR A 108 15.49 -1.10 -3.88
CA THR A 108 15.78 0.33 -4.15
C THR A 108 15.80 0.61 -5.65
N ALA A 109 16.39 -0.28 -6.45
CA ALA A 109 16.44 -0.14 -7.90
C ALA A 109 15.03 -0.21 -8.52
N GLU A 110 14.20 -1.14 -8.06
CA GLU A 110 12.80 -1.28 -8.49
C GLU A 110 12.00 -0.01 -8.16
N TYR A 111 12.10 0.48 -6.93
CA TYR A 111 11.46 1.73 -6.50
C TYR A 111 11.89 2.91 -7.38
N ARG A 112 13.20 3.09 -7.59
CA ARG A 112 13.73 4.18 -8.42
C ARG A 112 13.23 4.10 -9.84
N HIS A 113 13.14 2.91 -10.41
CA HIS A 113 12.60 2.72 -11.75
C HIS A 113 11.16 3.27 -11.88
N TYR A 114 10.28 2.97 -10.92
CA TYR A 114 8.92 3.53 -10.89
C TYR A 114 8.91 5.06 -10.75
N VAL A 115 9.78 5.61 -9.92
CA VAL A 115 9.88 7.07 -9.75
C VAL A 115 10.44 7.74 -11.00
N ASP A 116 11.41 7.14 -11.67
CA ASP A 116 11.98 7.64 -12.93
C ASP A 116 10.93 7.70 -14.04
N GLU A 117 10.10 6.67 -14.16
CA GLU A 117 8.98 6.65 -15.12
C GLU A 117 7.94 7.73 -14.78
N ALA A 118 7.59 7.89 -13.50
CA ALA A 118 6.67 8.92 -13.05
C ALA A 118 7.23 10.34 -13.28
N PHE A 119 8.51 10.52 -13.05
CA PHE A 119 9.20 11.79 -13.32
C PHE A 119 9.18 12.12 -14.81
N ALA A 120 9.53 11.17 -15.67
CA ALA A 120 9.48 11.36 -17.13
C ALA A 120 8.07 11.74 -17.59
N LEU A 121 7.03 11.07 -17.04
CA LEU A 121 5.63 11.39 -17.29
C LEU A 121 5.29 12.83 -16.86
N ALA A 122 5.72 13.24 -15.66
CA ALA A 122 5.49 14.58 -15.14
C ALA A 122 6.15 15.65 -16.03
N GLN A 123 7.39 15.40 -16.47
CA GLN A 123 8.11 16.30 -17.37
C GLN A 123 7.43 16.42 -18.74
N GLU A 124 6.92 15.30 -19.29
CA GLU A 124 6.11 15.35 -20.51
C GLU A 124 4.82 16.15 -20.33
N GLN A 125 4.12 15.97 -19.21
CA GLN A 125 2.90 16.70 -18.93
C GLN A 125 3.18 18.21 -18.77
N LYS A 126 4.25 18.59 -18.10
CA LYS A 126 4.66 20.01 -17.98
C LYS A 126 4.89 20.69 -19.32
N LYS A 127 5.41 19.97 -20.33
CA LYS A 127 5.59 20.52 -21.71
C LYS A 127 4.28 20.79 -22.42
N ARG A 128 3.18 20.12 -22.00
CA ARG A 128 1.84 20.20 -22.66
C ARG A 128 0.91 21.22 -22.02
N VAL A 129 1.24 21.69 -20.81
CA VAL A 129 0.34 22.53 -20.02
C VAL A 129 0.97 23.87 -19.67
N ASP A 130 0.13 24.84 -19.28
CA ASP A 130 0.59 26.15 -18.82
C ASP A 130 1.47 25.99 -17.55
N PRO A 131 2.54 26.78 -17.40
CA PRO A 131 3.44 26.76 -16.24
C PRO A 131 2.74 26.87 -14.87
N MET A 132 1.53 27.48 -14.81
CA MET A 132 0.74 27.56 -13.59
C MET A 132 0.35 26.19 -13.01
N TYR A 133 0.42 25.13 -13.79
CA TYR A 133 0.12 23.75 -13.35
C TYR A 133 1.37 22.98 -12.92
N HIS A 134 2.57 23.51 -13.14
CA HIS A 134 3.82 22.79 -12.89
C HIS A 134 3.98 22.44 -11.41
N GLU A 135 3.73 23.39 -10.51
CA GLU A 135 3.79 23.16 -9.06
C GLU A 135 2.85 22.02 -8.62
N LYS A 136 1.62 21.99 -9.15
CA LYS A 136 0.67 20.91 -8.87
C LYS A 136 1.16 19.57 -9.37
N ILE A 137 1.79 19.53 -10.55
CA ILE A 137 2.36 18.30 -11.11
C ILE A 137 3.51 17.83 -10.23
N ASP A 138 4.39 18.72 -9.77
CA ASP A 138 5.51 18.39 -8.87
C ASP A 138 5.02 17.88 -7.52
N SER A 139 4.00 18.50 -6.94
CA SER A 139 3.37 18.04 -5.69
C SER A 139 2.72 16.66 -5.82
N LEU A 140 2.08 16.38 -6.96
CA LEU A 140 1.51 15.04 -7.23
C LEU A 140 2.62 13.99 -7.40
N LEU A 141 3.73 14.35 -8.06
CA LEU A 141 4.89 13.47 -8.24
C LEU A 141 5.56 13.15 -6.90
N ASP A 142 5.77 14.17 -6.05
CA ASP A 142 6.31 13.97 -4.71
C ASP A 142 5.41 13.05 -3.87
N THR A 143 4.10 13.31 -3.89
CA THR A 143 3.12 12.47 -3.20
C THR A 143 3.15 11.03 -3.70
N TYR A 144 3.28 10.83 -5.02
CA TYR A 144 3.43 9.50 -5.62
C TYR A 144 4.68 8.81 -5.09
N ALA A 145 5.84 9.45 -5.20
CA ALA A 145 7.13 8.87 -4.81
C ALA A 145 7.17 8.49 -3.32
N ARG A 146 6.71 9.39 -2.45
CA ARG A 146 6.65 9.18 -1.00
C ARG A 146 5.71 8.05 -0.61
N LYS A 147 4.48 8.04 -1.17
CA LYS A 147 3.51 6.99 -0.89
C LYS A 147 3.93 5.64 -1.46
N LEU A 148 4.57 5.62 -2.61
CA LEU A 148 5.12 4.40 -3.21
C LEU A 148 6.18 3.78 -2.31
N ALA A 149 7.13 4.57 -1.80
CA ALA A 149 8.15 4.08 -0.87
C ALA A 149 7.53 3.49 0.40
N ALA A 150 6.55 4.18 0.99
CA ALA A 150 5.84 3.71 2.18
C ALA A 150 5.10 2.40 1.92
N ASN A 151 4.37 2.30 0.81
CA ASN A 151 3.62 1.11 0.41
C ASN A 151 4.54 -0.10 0.15
N MET A 152 5.64 0.10 -0.57
CA MET A 152 6.64 -0.97 -0.81
C MET A 152 7.27 -1.44 0.49
N ASN A 153 7.69 -0.53 1.37
CA ASN A 153 8.26 -0.87 2.67
C ASN A 153 7.25 -1.66 3.53
N HIS A 154 6.00 -1.23 3.57
CA HIS A 154 4.94 -1.94 4.27
C HIS A 154 4.68 -3.32 3.66
N GLY A 155 4.67 -3.43 2.32
CA GLY A 155 4.56 -4.72 1.63
C GLY A 155 5.67 -5.71 2.03
N TYR A 156 6.91 -5.26 2.09
CA TYR A 156 8.03 -6.10 2.55
C TYR A 156 7.88 -6.52 4.02
N GLU A 157 7.39 -5.64 4.89
CA GLU A 157 7.12 -5.99 6.29
C GLU A 157 6.00 -7.01 6.42
N ILE A 158 4.94 -6.89 5.63
CA ILE A 158 3.87 -7.89 5.56
C ILE A 158 4.43 -9.23 5.10
N ASP A 159 5.21 -9.24 4.02
CA ASP A 159 5.74 -10.45 3.41
C ASP A 159 6.78 -11.19 4.28
N ALA A 160 7.43 -10.46 5.18
CA ALA A 160 8.37 -11.02 6.14
C ALA A 160 7.71 -11.67 7.38
N ARG A 161 6.38 -11.57 7.55
CA ARG A 161 5.70 -12.06 8.79
C ARG A 161 5.56 -13.58 8.84
N VAL A 162 5.20 -14.19 7.72
CA VAL A 162 4.88 -15.62 7.65
C VAL A 162 5.53 -16.21 6.40
N PRO A 163 6.34 -17.27 6.54
CA PRO A 163 6.96 -17.90 5.39
C PRO A 163 5.91 -18.50 4.44
N SER A 164 6.29 -18.71 3.18
CA SER A 164 5.47 -19.47 2.25
C SER A 164 5.42 -20.94 2.68
N ILE A 165 4.35 -21.65 2.32
CA ILE A 165 4.23 -23.08 2.61
C ILE A 165 5.34 -23.89 1.96
N LEU A 166 5.90 -23.40 0.85
CA LEU A 166 7.02 -24.04 0.15
C LEU A 166 8.31 -23.97 0.98
N ILE A 167 8.48 -22.91 1.77
CA ILE A 167 9.65 -22.71 2.66
C ILE A 167 9.43 -23.42 4.01
N ALA A 168 8.25 -23.25 4.61
CA ALA A 168 7.94 -23.77 5.95
C ALA A 168 7.61 -25.26 5.95
N GLY A 169 7.19 -25.83 4.81
CA GLY A 169 6.60 -27.15 4.74
C GLY A 169 5.14 -27.20 5.23
N GLY A 170 4.45 -28.31 4.97
CA GLY A 170 3.01 -28.45 5.31
C GLY A 170 2.72 -28.80 6.76
N SER A 171 3.70 -29.34 7.52
CA SER A 171 3.52 -29.74 8.91
C SER A 171 3.48 -28.52 9.82
N ASN A 172 2.39 -28.33 10.56
CA ASN A 172 2.19 -27.19 11.48
C ASN A 172 2.27 -25.81 10.81
N PHE A 173 1.87 -25.71 9.55
CA PHE A 173 1.83 -24.43 8.85
C PHE A 173 0.85 -23.46 9.53
N PRO A 174 1.26 -22.21 9.85
CA PRO A 174 0.45 -21.26 10.60
C PRO A 174 -0.64 -20.63 9.73
N VAL A 175 -1.69 -21.39 9.39
CA VAL A 175 -2.77 -20.99 8.46
C VAL A 175 -3.40 -19.67 8.88
N ARG A 176 -3.79 -19.53 10.15
CA ARG A 176 -4.44 -18.31 10.67
C ARG A 176 -3.56 -17.05 10.51
N GLN A 177 -2.25 -17.18 10.78
CA GLN A 177 -1.32 -16.05 10.58
C GLN A 177 -1.15 -15.74 9.09
N LYS A 178 -1.22 -16.75 8.24
CA LYS A 178 -1.17 -16.56 6.78
C LYS A 178 -2.40 -15.84 6.25
N GLU A 179 -3.58 -16.13 6.77
CA GLU A 179 -4.82 -15.43 6.42
C GLU A 179 -4.76 -13.94 6.83
N LYS A 180 -4.28 -13.64 8.05
CA LYS A 180 -4.04 -12.25 8.47
C LYS A 180 -3.01 -11.54 7.56
N GLN A 181 -1.96 -12.25 7.15
CA GLN A 181 -0.99 -11.71 6.19
C GLN A 181 -1.64 -11.43 4.82
N ASN A 182 -2.50 -12.32 4.33
CA ASN A 182 -3.19 -12.12 3.06
C ASN A 182 -4.15 -10.93 3.12
N ALA A 183 -4.92 -10.77 4.20
CA ALA A 183 -5.78 -9.59 4.39
C ALA A 183 -4.96 -8.28 4.42
N ALA A 184 -3.79 -8.29 5.06
CA ALA A 184 -2.89 -7.14 5.05
C ALA A 184 -2.31 -6.86 3.63
N ARG A 185 -2.01 -7.91 2.85
CA ARG A 185 -1.61 -7.77 1.44
C ARG A 185 -2.70 -7.15 0.58
N ASP A 186 -3.96 -7.57 0.79
CA ASP A 186 -5.10 -7.03 0.04
C ASP A 186 -5.26 -5.53 0.32
N SER A 187 -5.14 -5.11 1.59
CA SER A 187 -5.16 -3.70 1.97
C SER A 187 -4.01 -2.91 1.33
N ASN A 188 -2.79 -3.46 1.36
CA ASN A 188 -1.61 -2.83 0.75
C ASN A 188 -1.75 -2.72 -0.78
N MET A 189 -2.41 -3.68 -1.42
CA MET A 189 -2.72 -3.66 -2.86
C MET A 189 -3.74 -2.57 -3.20
N GLN A 190 -4.75 -2.34 -2.35
CA GLN A 190 -5.69 -1.23 -2.55
C GLN A 190 -4.98 0.13 -2.48
N GLU A 191 -4.04 0.29 -1.54
CA GLU A 191 -3.22 1.49 -1.47
C GLU A 191 -2.34 1.64 -2.72
N TRP A 192 -1.74 0.56 -3.21
CA TRP A 192 -1.00 0.56 -4.47
C TRP A 192 -1.86 1.06 -5.64
N GLN A 193 -3.10 0.57 -5.77
CA GLN A 193 -4.02 1.02 -6.82
C GLN A 193 -4.32 2.51 -6.72
N TYR A 194 -4.52 3.03 -5.51
CA TYR A 194 -4.68 4.46 -5.28
C TYR A 194 -3.44 5.26 -5.71
N ILE A 195 -2.23 4.77 -5.39
CA ILE A 195 -0.96 5.40 -5.77
C ILE A 195 -0.82 5.43 -7.30
N GLN A 196 -1.15 4.34 -7.99
CA GLN A 196 -1.14 4.31 -9.46
C GLN A 196 -2.12 5.33 -10.06
N GLY A 197 -3.26 5.55 -9.42
CA GLY A 197 -4.22 6.61 -9.80
C GLY A 197 -3.66 8.04 -9.73
N LEU A 198 -2.57 8.29 -9.00
CA LEU A 198 -1.90 9.59 -8.99
C LEU A 198 -1.21 9.89 -10.34
N LEU A 199 -0.74 8.87 -11.05
CA LEU A 199 -0.16 9.03 -12.40
C LEU A 199 -1.23 9.54 -13.38
N ASP A 200 -2.46 9.06 -13.26
CA ASP A 200 -3.57 9.54 -14.10
C ASP A 200 -3.96 10.99 -13.74
N LYS A 201 -3.86 11.36 -12.46
CA LYS A 201 -4.02 12.76 -12.03
C LYS A 201 -2.93 13.65 -12.62
N ILE A 202 -1.67 13.19 -12.67
CA ILE A 202 -0.58 13.91 -13.33
C ILE A 202 -0.91 14.09 -14.81
N ARG A 203 -1.27 13.02 -15.54
CA ARG A 203 -1.63 13.06 -16.97
C ARG A 203 -2.78 14.00 -17.28
N SER A 204 -3.76 14.09 -16.40
CA SER A 204 -4.96 14.92 -16.59
C SER A 204 -4.82 16.36 -16.09
N THR A 205 -3.77 16.66 -15.30
CA THR A 205 -3.56 18.01 -14.78
C THR A 205 -3.35 19.00 -15.93
N GLY A 206 -4.13 20.08 -15.91
CA GLY A 206 -4.10 21.12 -16.93
C GLY A 206 -4.84 20.81 -18.24
N MET A 207 -5.34 19.56 -18.42
CA MET A 207 -6.06 19.13 -19.64
C MET A 207 -7.56 19.40 -19.59
N GLY A 208 -8.10 19.64 -18.40
CA GLY A 208 -9.54 19.92 -18.20
C GLY A 208 -9.92 21.34 -18.52
N GLY A 209 -11.22 21.57 -18.76
CA GLY A 209 -11.80 22.92 -18.81
C GLY A 209 -11.70 23.61 -17.43
N ILE A 210 -11.73 24.96 -17.43
CA ILE A 210 -11.78 25.74 -16.20
C ILE A 210 -13.17 25.56 -15.60
N ARG A 211 -13.26 25.00 -14.38
CA ARG A 211 -14.53 24.80 -13.68
C ARG A 211 -14.99 26.09 -13.04
N GLN A 212 -16.31 26.28 -12.94
CA GLN A 212 -16.92 27.48 -12.37
C GLN A 212 -16.61 27.62 -10.86
N ASP A 213 -16.36 26.53 -10.17
CA ASP A 213 -16.01 26.43 -8.75
C ASP A 213 -14.50 26.54 -8.47
N ASP A 214 -13.67 26.73 -9.52
CA ASP A 214 -12.23 26.90 -9.37
C ASP A 214 -11.90 28.30 -8.80
N PRO A 215 -11.29 28.40 -7.59
CA PRO A 215 -10.92 29.68 -7.00
C PRO A 215 -10.03 30.54 -7.91
N GLN A 216 -9.31 29.91 -8.85
CA GLN A 216 -8.44 30.55 -9.81
C GLN A 216 -9.04 30.62 -11.23
N ALA A 217 -10.37 30.43 -11.37
CA ALA A 217 -11.02 30.44 -12.68
C ALA A 217 -10.77 31.74 -13.45
N ILE A 218 -10.87 32.91 -12.79
CA ILE A 218 -10.70 34.22 -13.42
C ILE A 218 -9.29 34.45 -13.96
N PRO A 219 -8.20 34.26 -13.16
CA PRO A 219 -6.83 34.33 -13.67
C PRO A 219 -6.55 33.35 -14.82
N LYS A 220 -7.10 32.13 -14.73
CA LYS A 220 -6.93 31.11 -15.77
C LYS A 220 -7.63 31.49 -17.08
N LEU A 221 -8.81 32.09 -16.98
CA LEU A 221 -9.56 32.58 -18.15
C LEU A 221 -8.88 33.77 -18.79
N GLN A 222 -8.40 34.75 -18.00
CA GLN A 222 -7.65 35.90 -18.48
C GLN A 222 -6.37 35.53 -19.25
N LYS A 223 -5.72 34.41 -18.86
CA LYS A 223 -4.51 33.93 -19.54
C LYS A 223 -4.80 33.18 -20.86
N LYS A 224 -6.03 32.71 -21.06
CA LYS A 224 -6.46 32.02 -22.29
C LYS A 224 -7.04 32.95 -23.36
N LEU A 225 -7.28 34.20 -23.02
CA LEU A 225 -7.71 35.26 -23.95
C LEU A 225 -6.49 35.99 -24.50
#